data_c3730c5a40389fc8c2e20076f89c4097
#
_entry.id   c3730c5a40389fc8c2e20076f89c4097
#
_cell.length_a   1.000
_cell.length_b   1.000
_cell.length_c   1.000
_cell.angle_alpha   90.00
_cell.angle_beta   90.00
_cell.angle_gamma   90.00
#
_symmetry.space_group_name_H-M   'P 1'
#
loop_
_entity.id
_entity.type
_entity.pdbx_description
1 polymer ?
#
loop_
_entity_poly.entity_id
_entity_poly.type
_entity_poly.pdbx_seq_one_letter_code
_entity_poly.pdbx_strand_id
1 'polypeptide(L)'
;MATAARPIRRVVTGNDINGRSKIVWDGPAPNVHSNLGDRYYTDLWVWNESPAPLSGEHDDGNLDYGFPGPDHGGHLRVVQWPQCPAEYDAASDPHIVPEHAPKIRPPGRTLDRGGNNFFSSAIHKTTTVDYGIMMAGERVLVIDGHELPMHPGDVVIQVGAWHQWTFRRMQGLMAFDMITAHFVDGDGGLGQGSAVPMASGTQYLPPGVKPTRRIVVVDRGPGQSSLVCDGPSPDVRIDPARPGYATTRLWVTDSTPANIVFETLHLPHTLEPPARGSVCRVVTFPPDECWRKNTSAADVRAFFVAMGSPDASTSSAQAPHPYMQKTASLDFCIVIEGFITLVLDTQEVNLKAGDVVVQRGTNHAWSNRSGLPAVVQITSHDGCHAPRLK
;
A
#
# COMPACT_ATOMS: atom_id res chain seq x y z
N MET A 1 16.63 -22.63 -15.19
CA MET A 1 16.21 -21.61 -16.18
C MET A 1 15.83 -20.37 -15.38
N ALA A 2 16.38 -19.20 -15.72
CA ALA A 2 15.99 -17.96 -15.09
C ALA A 2 14.47 -17.75 -15.27
N THR A 3 13.76 -17.50 -14.19
CA THR A 3 12.31 -17.22 -14.25
C THR A 3 12.17 -15.81 -14.80
N ALA A 4 11.44 -15.64 -15.91
CA ALA A 4 11.18 -14.31 -16.45
C ALA A 4 10.36 -13.46 -15.45
N ALA A 5 10.59 -12.15 -15.42
CA ALA A 5 9.79 -11.23 -14.63
C ALA A 5 8.31 -11.39 -14.99
N ARG A 6 7.44 -11.53 -13.99
CA ARG A 6 5.98 -11.45 -14.18
C ARG A 6 5.62 -9.99 -14.44
N PRO A 7 5.05 -9.65 -15.61
CA PRO A 7 4.60 -8.28 -15.86
C PRO A 7 3.53 -7.86 -14.84
N ILE A 8 3.67 -6.67 -14.30
CA ILE A 8 2.65 -6.06 -13.43
C ILE A 8 1.83 -5.11 -14.29
N ARG A 9 0.53 -5.40 -14.47
CA ARG A 9 -0.37 -4.48 -15.14
C ARG A 9 -0.61 -3.28 -14.25
N ARG A 10 -0.37 -2.10 -14.80
CA ARG A 10 -0.60 -0.82 -14.16
C ARG A 10 -1.61 -0.02 -14.98
N VAL A 11 -2.66 0.44 -14.32
CA VAL A 11 -3.63 1.40 -14.88
C VAL A 11 -3.37 2.75 -14.24
N VAL A 12 -3.18 3.80 -15.03
CA VAL A 12 -3.02 5.17 -14.53
C VAL A 12 -4.21 6.00 -14.98
N THR A 13 -4.84 6.69 -14.05
CA THR A 13 -5.96 7.58 -14.33
C THR A 13 -5.52 9.04 -14.38
N GLY A 14 -6.31 9.87 -15.04
CA GLY A 14 -6.12 11.31 -15.12
C GLY A 14 -7.41 12.00 -15.53
N ASN A 15 -7.39 13.31 -15.66
CA ASN A 15 -8.53 14.09 -16.09
C ASN A 15 -8.34 14.60 -17.52
N ASP A 16 -9.43 14.67 -18.29
CA ASP A 16 -9.45 15.34 -19.59
C ASP A 16 -9.47 16.87 -19.44
N ILE A 17 -9.50 17.60 -20.55
CA ILE A 17 -9.52 19.08 -20.55
C ILE A 17 -10.77 19.66 -19.87
N ASN A 18 -11.83 18.89 -19.76
CA ASN A 18 -13.07 19.26 -19.08
C ASN A 18 -13.10 18.82 -17.62
N GLY A 19 -12.01 18.23 -17.11
CA GLY A 19 -11.91 17.74 -15.74
C GLY A 19 -12.59 16.39 -15.50
N ARG A 20 -13.02 15.66 -16.56
CA ARG A 20 -13.62 14.33 -16.44
C ARG A 20 -12.55 13.26 -16.39
N SER A 21 -12.77 12.29 -15.53
CA SER A 21 -11.82 11.19 -15.33
C SER A 21 -11.75 10.25 -16.53
N LYS A 22 -10.51 9.83 -16.84
CA LYS A 22 -10.19 8.90 -17.93
C LYS A 22 -8.98 8.04 -17.57
N ILE A 23 -8.78 6.95 -18.32
CA ILE A 23 -7.54 6.17 -18.30
C ILE A 23 -6.51 6.89 -19.19
N VAL A 24 -5.30 7.08 -18.69
CA VAL A 24 -4.18 7.63 -19.46
C VAL A 24 -3.13 6.58 -19.80
N TRP A 25 -3.11 5.49 -19.06
CA TRP A 25 -2.27 4.32 -19.33
C TRP A 25 -2.98 3.04 -18.87
N ASP A 26 -2.87 1.98 -19.63
CA ASP A 26 -3.28 0.62 -19.26
C ASP A 26 -2.35 -0.39 -19.94
N GLY A 27 -1.48 -1.02 -19.16
CA GLY A 27 -0.53 -1.99 -19.68
C GLY A 27 0.53 -2.39 -18.64
N PRO A 28 1.54 -3.16 -19.05
CA PRO A 28 2.64 -3.51 -18.18
C PRO A 28 3.37 -2.26 -17.68
N ALA A 29 3.72 -2.21 -16.40
CA ALA A 29 4.56 -1.14 -15.88
C ALA A 29 5.93 -1.15 -16.59
N PRO A 30 6.42 0.02 -17.08
CA PRO A 30 7.57 0.06 -17.97
C PRO A 30 8.92 -0.10 -17.27
N ASN A 31 9.00 0.28 -15.99
CA ASN A 31 10.27 0.36 -15.26
C ASN A 31 10.52 -0.93 -14.46
N VAL A 32 11.21 -1.88 -15.08
CA VAL A 32 11.52 -3.19 -14.49
C VAL A 32 13.02 -3.38 -14.42
N HIS A 33 13.52 -3.64 -13.22
CA HIS A 33 14.94 -3.91 -12.95
C HIS A 33 15.14 -5.33 -12.46
N SER A 34 16.29 -5.92 -12.79
CA SER A 34 16.74 -7.16 -12.19
C SER A 34 17.85 -6.92 -11.17
N ASN A 35 17.94 -7.78 -10.19
CA ASN A 35 19.02 -7.79 -9.19
C ASN A 35 19.48 -9.23 -8.96
N LEU A 36 20.43 -9.42 -8.04
CA LEU A 36 20.94 -10.73 -7.65
C LEU A 36 19.80 -11.72 -7.41
N GLY A 37 19.92 -12.92 -7.93
CA GLY A 37 19.02 -14.02 -7.63
C GLY A 37 17.68 -13.97 -8.36
N ASP A 38 17.65 -13.55 -9.60
CA ASP A 38 16.41 -13.47 -10.39
C ASP A 38 15.29 -12.71 -9.64
N ARG A 39 15.66 -11.75 -8.80
CA ARG A 39 14.74 -10.79 -8.22
C ARG A 39 14.45 -9.71 -9.23
N TYR A 40 13.17 -9.37 -9.33
CA TYR A 40 12.73 -8.27 -10.17
C TYR A 40 12.05 -7.21 -9.33
N TYR A 41 12.37 -5.97 -9.64
CA TYR A 41 11.77 -4.78 -9.07
C TYR A 41 11.01 -4.08 -10.18
N THR A 42 9.72 -3.86 -9.97
CA THR A 42 8.88 -3.09 -10.90
C THR A 42 8.49 -1.81 -10.21
N ASP A 43 9.04 -0.68 -10.66
CA ASP A 43 8.69 0.63 -10.15
C ASP A 43 7.39 1.09 -10.81
N LEU A 44 6.41 1.42 -9.99
CA LEU A 44 5.06 1.72 -10.45
C LEU A 44 4.80 3.23 -10.44
N TRP A 45 5.30 3.93 -9.43
CA TRP A 45 5.14 5.38 -9.30
C TRP A 45 6.17 5.95 -8.33
N VAL A 46 6.55 7.21 -8.55
CA VAL A 46 7.38 7.99 -7.65
C VAL A 46 6.80 9.41 -7.54
N TRP A 47 6.86 9.99 -6.34
CA TRP A 47 6.53 11.40 -6.13
C TRP A 47 7.56 12.01 -5.19
N ASN A 48 7.92 13.28 -5.42
CA ASN A 48 9.00 13.97 -4.72
C ASN A 48 8.54 15.25 -4.01
N GLU A 49 7.25 15.45 -3.91
CA GLU A 49 6.60 16.60 -3.28
C GLU A 49 5.44 16.14 -2.40
N SER A 50 5.11 16.92 -1.37
CA SER A 50 3.90 16.71 -0.59
C SER A 50 3.24 18.07 -0.33
N PRO A 51 1.99 18.27 -0.78
CA PRO A 51 1.07 17.32 -1.44
C PRO A 51 1.59 16.76 -2.76
N ALA A 52 1.27 15.50 -3.07
CA ALA A 52 1.69 14.84 -4.30
C ALA A 52 1.06 15.50 -5.55
N PRO A 53 1.79 15.69 -6.65
CA PRO A 53 1.23 16.26 -7.87
C PRO A 53 0.23 15.29 -8.52
N LEU A 54 -1.00 15.78 -8.80
CA LEU A 54 -2.09 15.01 -9.40
C LEU A 54 -2.25 15.25 -10.90
N SER A 55 -1.50 16.19 -11.46
CA SER A 55 -1.56 16.59 -12.88
C SER A 55 -0.19 16.52 -13.51
N GLY A 56 -0.15 16.50 -14.83
CA GLY A 56 1.07 16.40 -15.63
C GLY A 56 0.92 15.33 -16.71
N GLU A 57 1.76 15.44 -17.73
CA GLU A 57 1.80 14.52 -18.87
C GLU A 57 2.86 13.43 -18.70
N HIS A 58 3.72 13.54 -17.68
CA HIS A 58 4.81 12.59 -17.43
C HIS A 58 4.26 11.30 -16.79
N ASP A 59 4.89 10.19 -17.14
CA ASP A 59 4.71 8.92 -16.47
C ASP A 59 5.74 8.79 -15.36
N ASP A 60 5.36 9.15 -14.14
CA ASP A 60 6.23 9.13 -12.97
C ASP A 60 6.59 7.69 -12.52
N GLY A 61 5.96 6.68 -13.10
CA GLY A 61 6.40 5.28 -12.95
C GLY A 61 7.58 4.92 -13.83
N ASN A 62 7.99 5.79 -14.75
CA ASN A 62 9.13 5.59 -15.64
C ASN A 62 10.33 6.48 -15.28
N LEU A 63 10.28 7.17 -14.14
CA LEU A 63 11.38 7.98 -13.64
C LEU A 63 12.40 7.10 -12.91
N ASP A 64 13.67 7.37 -13.16
CA ASP A 64 14.75 6.80 -12.37
C ASP A 64 14.81 7.47 -10.99
N TYR A 65 14.89 6.67 -9.95
CA TYR A 65 15.11 7.13 -8.59
C TYR A 65 15.94 6.14 -7.78
N GLY A 66 16.66 6.67 -6.79
CA GLY A 66 17.43 5.86 -5.85
C GLY A 66 16.53 5.15 -4.83
N PHE A 67 17.05 4.11 -4.18
CA PHE A 67 16.41 3.48 -3.04
C PHE A 67 16.97 4.11 -1.75
N PRO A 68 16.13 4.55 -0.81
CA PRO A 68 14.70 4.28 -0.64
C PRO A 68 13.74 5.24 -1.35
N GLY A 69 14.16 6.12 -2.18
CA GLY A 69 13.31 7.05 -2.89
C GLY A 69 13.55 8.53 -2.50
N PRO A 70 12.71 9.47 -2.96
CA PRO A 70 12.89 10.90 -2.75
C PRO A 70 12.88 11.32 -1.28
N ASP A 71 13.49 12.48 -0.97
CA ASP A 71 13.54 13.04 0.40
C ASP A 71 12.22 13.65 0.88
N HIS A 72 11.31 14.00 -0.05
CA HIS A 72 10.02 14.64 0.23
C HIS A 72 8.90 13.98 -0.56
N GLY A 73 8.58 12.74 -0.25
CA GLY A 73 7.58 11.98 -0.97
C GLY A 73 7.74 10.49 -0.73
N GLY A 74 7.73 9.73 -1.81
CA GLY A 74 7.86 8.28 -1.72
C GLY A 74 7.79 7.59 -3.08
N HIS A 75 7.64 6.28 -3.04
CA HIS A 75 7.47 5.48 -4.25
C HIS A 75 6.67 4.21 -3.99
N LEU A 76 5.99 3.75 -5.02
CA LEU A 76 5.37 2.42 -5.06
C LEU A 76 6.19 1.48 -5.93
N ARG A 77 6.61 0.36 -5.36
CA ARG A 77 7.39 -0.69 -6.02
C ARG A 77 6.78 -2.06 -5.75
N VAL A 78 6.79 -2.92 -6.76
CA VAL A 78 6.53 -4.35 -6.59
C VAL A 78 7.84 -5.11 -6.68
N VAL A 79 8.07 -5.98 -5.70
CA VAL A 79 9.24 -6.87 -5.66
C VAL A 79 8.77 -8.30 -5.89
N GLN A 80 9.41 -8.94 -6.86
CA GLN A 80 9.20 -10.34 -7.18
C GLN A 80 10.43 -11.15 -6.77
N TRP A 81 10.21 -12.20 -5.99
CA TRP A 81 11.24 -13.17 -5.62
C TRP A 81 10.98 -14.50 -6.34
N PRO A 82 12.04 -15.16 -6.84
CA PRO A 82 11.92 -16.47 -7.45
C PRO A 82 11.54 -17.54 -6.41
N GLN A 83 11.11 -18.69 -6.90
CA GLN A 83 10.97 -19.88 -6.08
C GLN A 83 12.35 -20.39 -5.65
N CYS A 84 12.49 -20.78 -4.39
CA CYS A 84 13.69 -21.42 -3.91
C CYS A 84 13.71 -22.90 -4.29
N PRO A 85 14.77 -23.40 -4.93
CA PRO A 85 14.96 -24.81 -5.20
C PRO A 85 14.94 -25.65 -3.91
N ALA A 86 14.43 -26.88 -4.02
CA ALA A 86 14.37 -27.78 -2.85
C ALA A 86 15.76 -28.16 -2.31
N GLU A 87 16.75 -28.23 -3.22
CA GLU A 87 18.15 -28.57 -2.97
C GLU A 87 18.98 -27.37 -2.47
N TYR A 88 18.43 -26.16 -2.42
CA TYR A 88 19.18 -25.00 -1.96
C TYR A 88 19.60 -25.14 -0.49
N ASP A 89 20.90 -24.99 -0.28
CA ASP A 89 21.52 -24.93 1.04
C ASP A 89 22.14 -23.56 1.28
N ALA A 90 21.59 -22.83 2.23
CA ALA A 90 22.06 -21.50 2.56
C ALA A 90 23.50 -21.49 3.10
N ALA A 91 23.95 -22.58 3.74
CA ALA A 91 25.30 -22.66 4.32
C ALA A 91 26.40 -22.76 3.25
N SER A 92 26.06 -23.27 2.08
CA SER A 92 26.99 -23.42 0.94
C SER A 92 26.79 -22.35 -0.15
N ASP A 93 25.94 -21.38 0.08
CA ASP A 93 25.65 -20.30 -0.89
C ASP A 93 26.87 -19.39 -1.08
N PRO A 94 27.44 -19.26 -2.31
CA PRO A 94 28.58 -18.39 -2.57
C PRO A 94 28.26 -16.90 -2.45
N HIS A 95 27.00 -16.52 -2.31
CA HIS A 95 26.54 -15.13 -2.17
C HIS A 95 26.28 -14.73 -0.72
N ILE A 96 26.69 -15.57 0.26
CA ILE A 96 26.60 -15.21 1.67
C ILE A 96 27.42 -13.96 1.96
N VAL A 97 26.76 -13.00 2.60
CA VAL A 97 27.41 -11.86 3.24
C VAL A 97 27.22 -11.99 4.75
N PRO A 98 28.28 -12.22 5.53
CA PRO A 98 28.18 -12.29 6.99
C PRO A 98 27.63 -10.99 7.58
N GLU A 99 27.02 -11.08 8.76
CA GLU A 99 26.64 -9.88 9.49
C GLU A 99 27.87 -9.05 9.85
N HIS A 100 27.70 -7.74 9.81
CA HIS A 100 28.73 -6.75 10.13
C HIS A 100 28.13 -5.54 10.85
N ALA A 101 28.97 -4.67 11.39
CA ALA A 101 28.52 -3.41 11.97
C ALA A 101 27.72 -2.58 10.94
N PRO A 102 26.70 -1.81 11.38
CA PRO A 102 25.89 -1.02 10.49
C PRO A 102 26.72 -0.12 9.56
N LYS A 103 26.41 -0.13 8.27
CA LYS A 103 27.01 0.71 7.24
C LYS A 103 25.92 1.46 6.49
N ILE A 104 26.19 2.72 6.15
CA ILE A 104 25.31 3.49 5.26
C ILE A 104 25.50 2.97 3.86
N ARG A 105 24.38 2.60 3.20
CA ARG A 105 24.35 2.23 1.80
C ARG A 105 24.09 3.49 0.94
N PRO A 106 24.90 3.75 -0.09
CA PRO A 106 24.58 4.82 -1.04
C PRO A 106 23.19 4.63 -1.68
N PRO A 107 22.44 5.73 -1.94
CA PRO A 107 22.81 7.15 -1.81
C PRO A 107 22.65 7.75 -0.42
N GLY A 108 22.30 7.00 0.63
CA GLY A 108 22.27 7.58 1.98
C GLY A 108 21.32 6.90 2.94
N ARG A 109 20.07 7.15 3.00
CA ARG A 109 19.08 6.83 4.04
C ARG A 109 18.79 5.34 4.33
N THR A 110 19.64 4.43 3.87
CA THR A 110 19.59 3.00 4.16
C THR A 110 20.80 2.58 4.98
N LEU A 111 20.55 1.95 6.11
CA LEU A 111 21.57 1.27 6.91
C LEU A 111 21.49 -0.24 6.62
N ASP A 112 22.65 -0.89 6.57
CA ASP A 112 22.83 -2.28 6.20
C ASP A 112 23.79 -2.97 7.16
N ARG A 113 23.46 -4.20 7.59
CA ARG A 113 24.30 -5.05 8.46
C ARG A 113 24.72 -6.36 7.77
N GLY A 114 24.50 -6.53 6.47
CA GLY A 114 24.75 -7.81 5.81
C GLY A 114 23.77 -8.90 6.25
N GLY A 115 24.26 -10.11 6.50
CA GLY A 115 23.42 -11.24 6.91
C GLY A 115 22.58 -11.83 5.77
N ASN A 116 22.89 -11.50 4.51
CA ASN A 116 22.13 -11.96 3.36
C ASN A 116 22.76 -13.17 2.65
N ASN A 117 21.93 -13.82 1.88
CA ASN A 117 22.29 -14.86 0.92
C ASN A 117 21.57 -14.61 -0.41
N PHE A 118 21.66 -15.55 -1.34
CA PHE A 118 21.02 -15.45 -2.66
C PHE A 118 19.50 -15.19 -2.57
N PHE A 119 18.81 -15.77 -1.59
CA PHE A 119 17.35 -15.69 -1.47
C PHE A 119 16.87 -14.78 -0.36
N SER A 120 17.71 -14.29 0.55
CA SER A 120 17.34 -13.33 1.58
C SER A 120 17.91 -11.94 1.30
N SER A 121 17.23 -10.89 1.73
CA SER A 121 17.78 -9.54 1.72
C SER A 121 18.86 -9.39 2.80
N ALA A 122 19.68 -8.35 2.72
CA ALA A 122 20.45 -7.93 3.87
C ALA A 122 19.52 -7.52 5.02
N ILE A 123 20.01 -7.64 6.24
CA ILE A 123 19.39 -6.99 7.40
C ILE A 123 19.60 -5.49 7.22
N HIS A 124 18.52 -4.76 7.06
CA HIS A 124 18.59 -3.32 6.74
C HIS A 124 17.46 -2.55 7.38
N LYS A 125 17.61 -1.24 7.40
CA LYS A 125 16.54 -0.30 7.72
C LYS A 125 16.64 0.93 6.84
N THR A 126 15.51 1.55 6.59
CA THR A 126 15.39 2.78 5.84
C THR A 126 14.71 3.85 6.69
N THR A 127 14.99 5.13 6.39
CA THR A 127 14.28 6.24 7.03
C THR A 127 12.97 6.47 6.28
N THR A 128 12.07 5.49 6.41
CA THR A 128 10.76 5.45 5.74
C THR A 128 9.71 4.81 6.65
N VAL A 129 8.44 5.12 6.37
CA VAL A 129 7.30 4.30 6.77
C VAL A 129 6.89 3.53 5.53
N ASP A 130 6.90 2.20 5.62
CA ASP A 130 6.62 1.34 4.48
C ASP A 130 5.32 0.57 4.72
N TYR A 131 4.44 0.59 3.72
CA TYR A 131 3.31 -0.32 3.64
C TYR A 131 3.71 -1.48 2.73
N GLY A 132 4.02 -2.63 3.33
CA GLY A 132 4.37 -3.85 2.63
C GLY A 132 3.16 -4.76 2.47
N ILE A 133 2.68 -4.94 1.24
CA ILE A 133 1.45 -5.67 0.91
C ILE A 133 1.81 -7.00 0.24
N MET A 134 1.44 -8.12 0.83
CA MET A 134 1.62 -9.42 0.21
C MET A 134 0.57 -9.65 -0.88
N MET A 135 1.00 -9.70 -2.14
CA MET A 135 0.11 -9.83 -3.29
C MET A 135 -0.08 -11.30 -3.73
N ALA A 136 0.98 -12.10 -3.68
CA ALA A 136 0.93 -13.51 -4.09
C ALA A 136 2.11 -14.29 -3.52
N GLY A 137 1.91 -15.59 -3.30
CA GLY A 137 2.94 -16.49 -2.78
C GLY A 137 3.19 -16.32 -1.28
N GLU A 138 4.46 -16.39 -0.84
CA GLU A 138 4.86 -16.27 0.56
C GLU A 138 6.17 -15.49 0.70
N ARG A 139 6.27 -14.67 1.74
CA ARG A 139 7.53 -14.11 2.23
C ARG A 139 7.56 -14.19 3.75
N VAL A 140 8.75 -14.21 4.30
CA VAL A 140 8.95 -14.17 5.75
C VAL A 140 9.66 -12.86 6.09
N LEU A 141 9.01 -12.07 6.92
CA LEU A 141 9.64 -10.93 7.57
C LEU A 141 10.39 -11.42 8.80
N VAL A 142 11.68 -11.12 8.87
CA VAL A 142 12.52 -11.42 10.02
C VAL A 142 12.85 -10.12 10.72
N ILE A 143 12.56 -10.07 12.01
CA ILE A 143 12.95 -9.02 12.95
C ILE A 143 13.54 -9.68 14.18
N ASP A 144 14.10 -8.89 15.11
CA ASP A 144 14.71 -9.46 16.32
C ASP A 144 13.72 -10.34 17.09
N GLY A 145 14.05 -11.61 17.24
CA GLY A 145 13.26 -12.60 17.97
C GLY A 145 12.00 -13.13 17.25
N HIS A 146 11.73 -12.73 16.00
CA HIS A 146 10.54 -13.16 15.28
C HIS A 146 10.79 -13.47 13.81
N GLU A 147 10.18 -14.57 13.34
CA GLU A 147 9.97 -14.87 11.94
C GLU A 147 8.46 -14.82 11.65
N LEU A 148 8.05 -13.89 10.82
CA LEU A 148 6.66 -13.60 10.53
C LEU A 148 6.33 -13.98 9.08
N PRO A 149 5.79 -15.20 8.82
CA PRO A 149 5.35 -15.57 7.49
C PRO A 149 4.14 -14.71 7.09
N MET A 150 4.19 -14.19 5.87
CA MET A 150 3.15 -13.35 5.28
C MET A 150 2.53 -14.05 4.08
N HIS A 151 1.21 -13.96 3.97
CA HIS A 151 0.38 -14.57 2.94
C HIS A 151 -0.43 -13.48 2.19
N PRO A 152 -0.97 -13.78 1.01
CA PRO A 152 -1.73 -12.80 0.23
C PRO A 152 -2.84 -12.12 1.06
N GLY A 153 -2.82 -10.79 1.06
CA GLY A 153 -3.72 -9.95 1.85
C GLY A 153 -3.14 -9.48 3.19
N ASP A 154 -2.06 -10.08 3.69
CA ASP A 154 -1.36 -9.56 4.87
C ASP A 154 -0.67 -8.23 4.54
N VAL A 155 -0.69 -7.30 5.48
CA VAL A 155 -0.02 -6.01 5.36
C VAL A 155 0.88 -5.76 6.56
N VAL A 156 2.14 -5.43 6.28
CA VAL A 156 3.08 -4.96 7.29
C VAL A 156 3.27 -3.46 7.18
N ILE A 157 3.29 -2.80 8.32
CA ILE A 157 3.68 -1.41 8.50
C ILE A 157 5.07 -1.42 9.12
N GLN A 158 6.09 -1.12 8.31
CA GLN A 158 7.48 -1.03 8.76
C GLN A 158 7.78 0.43 9.08
N VAL A 159 8.01 0.70 10.36
CA VAL A 159 8.21 2.06 10.86
C VAL A 159 9.69 2.28 11.16
N GLY A 160 10.49 2.37 10.09
CA GLY A 160 11.94 2.60 10.18
C GLY A 160 12.70 1.53 10.95
N ALA A 161 12.22 0.28 10.97
CA ALA A 161 12.76 -0.80 11.78
C ALA A 161 13.83 -1.63 11.04
N TRP A 162 14.79 -2.17 11.79
CA TRP A 162 15.68 -3.20 11.28
C TRP A 162 14.89 -4.44 10.92
N HIS A 163 15.09 -4.95 9.71
CA HIS A 163 14.39 -6.13 9.22
C HIS A 163 15.17 -6.84 8.11
N GLN A 164 14.78 -8.08 7.86
CA GLN A 164 15.23 -8.88 6.76
C GLN A 164 14.03 -9.53 6.07
N TRP A 165 14.09 -9.65 4.77
CA TRP A 165 13.15 -10.44 3.99
C TRP A 165 13.78 -11.76 3.57
N THR A 166 13.17 -12.85 4.02
CA THR A 166 13.57 -14.20 3.63
C THR A 166 12.38 -14.97 3.07
N PHE A 167 12.51 -16.25 2.90
CA PHE A 167 11.49 -17.09 2.28
C PHE A 167 11.54 -18.47 2.91
N ARG A 168 10.50 -19.26 2.68
CA ARG A 168 10.56 -20.69 2.97
C ARG A 168 10.85 -21.48 1.71
N ARG A 169 9.92 -21.51 0.74
CA ARG A 169 10.17 -22.21 -0.53
C ARG A 169 9.41 -21.62 -1.72
N MET A 170 8.35 -20.88 -1.48
CA MET A 170 7.49 -20.35 -2.53
C MET A 170 8.06 -19.05 -3.12
N GLN A 171 7.74 -18.80 -4.37
CA GLN A 171 7.92 -17.47 -4.95
C GLN A 171 7.07 -16.45 -4.17
N GLY A 172 7.49 -15.20 -4.16
CA GLY A 172 6.76 -14.12 -3.49
C GLY A 172 6.61 -12.91 -4.38
N LEU A 173 5.47 -12.24 -4.27
CA LEU A 173 5.18 -10.97 -4.91
C LEU A 173 4.63 -10.02 -3.86
N MET A 174 5.36 -8.94 -3.57
CA MET A 174 4.96 -7.91 -2.61
C MET A 174 5.04 -6.53 -3.22
N ALA A 175 4.06 -5.70 -2.91
CA ALA A 175 4.16 -4.26 -3.13
C ALA A 175 4.69 -3.58 -1.87
N PHE A 176 5.50 -2.55 -2.08
CA PHE A 176 5.99 -1.64 -1.05
C PHE A 176 5.68 -0.21 -1.46
N ASP A 177 4.83 0.41 -0.67
CA ASP A 177 4.59 1.84 -0.73
C ASP A 177 5.43 2.48 0.39
N MET A 178 6.51 3.15 -0.01
CA MET A 178 7.53 3.65 0.91
C MET A 178 7.48 5.16 0.97
N ILE A 179 7.16 5.69 2.15
CA ILE A 179 7.02 7.12 2.41
C ILE A 179 8.24 7.59 3.19
N THR A 180 8.90 8.65 2.73
CA THR A 180 10.00 9.27 3.48
C THR A 180 9.56 9.63 4.88
N ALA A 181 10.40 9.31 5.88
CA ALA A 181 10.13 9.52 7.29
C ALA A 181 11.32 10.13 8.02
N HIS A 182 11.10 10.56 9.25
CA HIS A 182 12.15 10.96 10.17
C HIS A 182 11.84 10.47 11.58
N PHE A 183 12.90 10.21 12.34
CA PHE A 183 12.76 9.85 13.74
C PHE A 183 12.47 11.12 14.58
N VAL A 184 11.43 11.06 15.39
CA VAL A 184 11.00 12.22 16.21
C VAL A 184 12.03 12.54 17.31
N ASP A 185 12.73 11.53 17.82
CA ASP A 185 13.66 11.63 18.94
C ASP A 185 15.14 11.39 18.59
N GLY A 186 15.57 11.66 17.35
CA GLY A 186 16.97 11.47 16.92
C GLY A 186 17.25 10.04 16.44
N ASP A 187 18.49 9.55 16.56
CA ASP A 187 19.05 8.37 15.88
C ASP A 187 18.33 7.01 16.06
N GLY A 188 17.03 6.96 15.94
CA GLY A 188 16.30 5.72 15.69
C GLY A 188 15.87 4.94 16.92
N GLY A 189 15.74 5.59 18.05
CA GLY A 189 14.87 5.10 19.12
C GLY A 189 13.54 5.83 19.03
N LEU A 190 12.43 5.10 19.04
CA LEU A 190 11.19 5.73 19.45
C LEU A 190 11.40 6.11 20.90
N GLY A 191 11.39 7.42 21.21
CA GLY A 191 11.23 7.87 22.57
C GLY A 191 10.09 7.07 23.21
N GLN A 192 10.07 6.93 24.53
CA GLN A 192 9.05 6.17 25.26
C GLN A 192 7.64 6.77 25.09
N GLY A 193 7.23 7.00 23.85
CA GLY A 193 5.88 7.35 23.49
C GLY A 193 4.96 6.23 23.98
N SER A 194 4.00 6.58 24.81
CA SER A 194 3.00 5.67 25.35
C SER A 194 2.39 4.88 24.21
N ALA A 195 2.52 3.56 24.21
CA ALA A 195 1.72 2.71 23.36
C ALA A 195 0.27 3.10 23.60
N VAL A 196 -0.39 3.69 22.62
CA VAL A 196 -1.82 3.94 22.72
C VAL A 196 -2.48 2.56 22.75
N PRO A 197 -3.23 2.22 23.81
CA PRO A 197 -3.87 0.91 23.88
C PRO A 197 -4.73 0.75 22.63
N MET A 198 -4.44 -0.27 21.83
CA MET A 198 -5.34 -0.64 20.74
C MET A 198 -6.68 -1.01 21.35
N ALA A 199 -7.77 -0.50 20.80
CA ALA A 199 -9.10 -0.90 21.21
C ALA A 199 -9.22 -2.42 21.05
N SER A 200 -9.18 -3.14 22.15
CA SER A 200 -9.38 -4.59 22.19
C SER A 200 -10.88 -4.86 22.08
N GLY A 201 -11.39 -4.86 20.87
CA GLY A 201 -12.76 -5.26 20.58
C GLY A 201 -12.75 -6.27 19.45
N THR A 202 -13.40 -7.41 19.65
CA THR A 202 -13.80 -8.28 18.54
C THR A 202 -14.79 -7.47 17.70
N GLN A 203 -14.31 -6.83 16.65
CA GLN A 203 -15.19 -6.14 15.73
C GLN A 203 -15.99 -7.18 14.94
N TYR A 204 -17.31 -6.98 14.90
CA TYR A 204 -18.17 -7.78 14.04
C TYR A 204 -17.84 -7.47 12.58
N LEU A 205 -17.43 -8.51 11.86
CA LEU A 205 -17.24 -8.43 10.41
C LEU A 205 -18.49 -8.97 9.70
N PRO A 206 -18.99 -8.29 8.66
CA PRO A 206 -20.10 -8.79 7.86
C PRO A 206 -19.78 -10.14 7.21
N PRO A 207 -20.78 -10.98 6.91
CA PRO A 207 -20.56 -12.20 6.17
C PRO A 207 -19.80 -11.96 4.85
N GLY A 208 -18.79 -12.79 4.59
CA GLY A 208 -17.93 -12.68 3.40
C GLY A 208 -16.75 -11.71 3.55
N VAL A 209 -16.67 -10.94 4.62
CA VAL A 209 -15.52 -10.08 4.92
C VAL A 209 -14.50 -10.87 5.75
N LYS A 210 -13.27 -10.94 5.26
CA LYS A 210 -12.13 -11.52 5.99
C LYS A 210 -11.45 -10.45 6.84
N PRO A 211 -10.97 -10.78 8.06
CA PRO A 211 -10.15 -9.85 8.82
C PRO A 211 -8.83 -9.59 8.08
N THR A 212 -8.40 -8.33 8.03
CA THR A 212 -7.09 -7.97 7.47
C THR A 212 -6.05 -8.06 8.57
N ARG A 213 -5.07 -8.93 8.39
CA ARG A 213 -3.91 -9.02 9.28
C ARG A 213 -3.02 -7.81 9.06
N ARG A 214 -2.76 -7.08 10.14
CA ARG A 214 -1.86 -5.95 10.25
C ARG A 214 -0.68 -6.34 11.13
N ILE A 215 0.53 -6.22 10.59
CA ILE A 215 1.78 -6.39 11.33
C ILE A 215 2.40 -5.00 11.45
N VAL A 216 2.77 -4.58 12.67
CA VAL A 216 3.47 -3.29 12.88
C VAL A 216 4.81 -3.58 13.54
N VAL A 217 5.88 -3.11 12.91
CA VAL A 217 7.26 -3.29 13.38
C VAL A 217 7.98 -1.94 13.47
N VAL A 218 8.68 -1.76 14.58
CA VAL A 218 9.41 -0.53 14.91
C VAL A 218 10.74 -0.88 15.59
N ASP A 219 11.67 0.08 15.66
CA ASP A 219 12.83 -0.04 16.55
C ASP A 219 12.50 0.51 17.93
N ARG A 220 12.81 -0.22 18.98
CA ARG A 220 12.68 0.25 20.38
C ARG A 220 13.98 0.75 20.99
N GLY A 221 15.05 0.71 20.25
CA GLY A 221 16.37 1.16 20.67
C GLY A 221 17.39 0.93 19.56
N PRO A 222 18.63 1.39 19.74
CA PRO A 222 19.67 1.21 18.73
C PRO A 222 19.84 -0.27 18.35
N GLY A 223 19.54 -0.61 17.11
CA GLY A 223 19.73 -1.95 16.57
C GLY A 223 18.74 -3.02 17.05
N GLN A 224 17.65 -2.66 17.70
CA GLN A 224 16.62 -3.61 18.18
C GLN A 224 15.28 -3.33 17.52
N SER A 225 14.87 -4.20 16.63
CA SER A 225 13.52 -4.20 16.08
C SER A 225 12.53 -4.91 17.01
N SER A 226 11.29 -4.49 16.98
CA SER A 226 10.24 -5.03 17.83
C SER A 226 8.92 -5.15 17.08
N LEU A 227 8.21 -6.23 17.39
CA LEU A 227 6.83 -6.41 16.98
C LEU A 227 5.92 -5.63 17.92
N VAL A 228 5.18 -4.67 17.38
CA VAL A 228 4.16 -3.90 18.12
C VAL A 228 2.81 -4.61 18.05
N CYS A 229 2.48 -5.14 16.89
CA CYS A 229 1.18 -5.74 16.62
C CYS A 229 1.32 -6.81 15.53
N ASP A 230 0.62 -7.92 15.71
CA ASP A 230 0.37 -8.95 14.70
C ASP A 230 -1.03 -9.51 14.89
N GLY A 231 -1.96 -9.15 14.02
CA GLY A 231 -3.34 -9.60 14.11
C GLY A 231 -4.31 -8.75 13.29
N PRO A 232 -5.61 -9.00 13.43
CA PRO A 232 -6.64 -8.22 12.74
C PRO A 232 -6.55 -6.73 13.10
N SER A 233 -6.62 -5.86 12.08
CA SER A 233 -6.71 -4.42 12.35
C SER A 233 -8.03 -4.07 13.04
N PRO A 234 -8.00 -3.26 14.10
CA PRO A 234 -9.21 -2.97 14.90
C PRO A 234 -10.12 -1.89 14.29
N ASP A 235 -9.65 -1.12 13.31
CA ASP A 235 -10.40 0.02 12.76
C ASP A 235 -11.13 -0.39 11.48
N VAL A 236 -12.30 -1.01 11.65
CA VAL A 236 -13.18 -1.44 10.56
C VAL A 236 -14.46 -0.62 10.54
N ARG A 237 -14.85 -0.14 9.37
CA ARG A 237 -16.15 0.48 9.11
C ARG A 237 -16.90 -0.27 8.04
N ILE A 238 -18.21 -0.35 8.22
CA ILE A 238 -19.14 -1.05 7.32
C ILE A 238 -20.11 -0.06 6.69
N ASP A 239 -20.74 -0.48 5.60
CA ASP A 239 -21.85 0.22 5.01
C ASP A 239 -23.12 -0.61 5.13
N PRO A 240 -24.10 -0.20 5.96
CA PRO A 240 -25.35 -0.96 6.13
C PRO A 240 -26.15 -1.12 4.82
N ALA A 241 -26.00 -0.19 3.88
CA ALA A 241 -26.68 -0.25 2.58
C ALA A 241 -26.00 -1.18 1.59
N ARG A 242 -24.77 -1.63 1.88
CA ARG A 242 -24.00 -2.59 1.10
C ARG A 242 -23.57 -3.77 1.97
N PRO A 243 -24.46 -4.72 2.28
CA PRO A 243 -24.12 -5.90 3.06
C PRO A 243 -22.88 -6.62 2.50
N GLY A 244 -21.88 -6.85 3.34
CA GLY A 244 -20.58 -7.39 2.92
C GLY A 244 -19.53 -6.34 2.53
N TYR A 245 -19.86 -5.04 2.55
CA TYR A 245 -18.87 -3.98 2.43
C TYR A 245 -18.18 -3.73 3.76
N ALA A 246 -16.85 -3.65 3.71
CA ALA A 246 -16.06 -3.18 4.84
C ALA A 246 -14.81 -2.44 4.36
N THR A 247 -14.43 -1.39 5.07
CA THR A 247 -13.14 -0.74 4.93
C THR A 247 -12.38 -0.90 6.24
N THR A 248 -11.19 -1.47 6.16
CA THR A 248 -10.29 -1.72 7.29
C THR A 248 -9.09 -0.79 7.17
N ARG A 249 -8.99 0.21 8.05
CA ARG A 249 -7.85 1.13 8.08
C ARG A 249 -6.70 0.49 8.83
N LEU A 250 -5.49 0.61 8.26
CA LEU A 250 -4.28 -0.05 8.77
C LEU A 250 -3.30 0.94 9.37
N TRP A 251 -3.11 2.10 8.73
CA TRP A 251 -2.17 3.13 9.16
C TRP A 251 -2.55 4.49 8.59
N VAL A 252 -2.07 5.53 9.28
CA VAL A 252 -2.21 6.93 8.84
C VAL A 252 -0.88 7.63 9.08
N THR A 253 -0.43 8.45 8.14
CA THR A 253 0.58 9.48 8.41
C THR A 253 -0.07 10.85 8.29
N ASP A 254 0.41 11.82 9.06
CA ASP A 254 -0.10 13.20 9.10
C ASP A 254 0.96 14.23 8.70
N SER A 255 2.06 13.76 8.11
CA SER A 255 3.16 14.58 7.61
C SER A 255 3.96 13.85 6.53
N THR A 256 4.72 14.61 5.73
CA THR A 256 5.77 14.10 4.86
C THR A 256 6.98 15.05 4.94
N PRO A 257 8.13 14.62 5.42
CA PRO A 257 8.45 13.27 5.91
C PRO A 257 7.53 12.81 7.04
N ALA A 258 7.20 11.50 7.03
CA ALA A 258 6.31 10.93 8.03
C ALA A 258 7.00 10.82 9.41
N ASN A 259 6.23 11.01 10.48
CA ASN A 259 6.72 10.78 11.84
C ASN A 259 6.79 9.27 12.11
N ILE A 260 7.91 8.82 12.68
CA ILE A 260 8.07 7.46 13.16
C ILE A 260 7.45 7.35 14.55
N VAL A 261 6.30 6.68 14.62
CA VAL A 261 5.47 6.52 15.83
C VAL A 261 4.97 5.09 15.99
N PHE A 262 4.45 4.73 17.17
CA PHE A 262 3.99 3.35 17.45
C PHE A 262 2.58 3.03 16.93
N GLU A 263 1.71 4.03 16.84
CA GLU A 263 0.31 3.83 16.46
C GLU A 263 -0.30 5.13 15.95
N THR A 264 -1.15 5.03 14.94
CA THR A 264 -1.80 6.18 14.28
C THR A 264 -3.31 6.06 14.13
N LEU A 265 -3.92 4.91 14.48
CA LEU A 265 -5.36 4.69 14.27
C LEU A 265 -6.25 5.57 15.15
N HIS A 266 -5.68 6.30 16.11
CA HIS A 266 -6.36 7.34 16.88
C HIS A 266 -6.65 8.62 16.07
N LEU A 267 -5.96 8.82 14.94
CA LEU A 267 -6.21 9.96 14.05
C LEU A 267 -7.61 9.87 13.41
N PRO A 268 -8.21 11.00 13.00
CA PRO A 268 -9.53 11.01 12.39
C PRO A 268 -9.68 10.03 11.25
N HIS A 269 -10.82 9.36 11.15
CA HIS A 269 -11.12 8.45 10.05
C HIS A 269 -11.79 9.22 8.91
N THR A 270 -11.09 9.36 7.81
CA THR A 270 -11.55 10.03 6.59
C THR A 270 -11.18 9.18 5.36
N LEU A 271 -11.84 9.41 4.24
CA LEU A 271 -11.43 8.85 2.94
C LEU A 271 -10.20 9.59 2.42
N GLU A 272 -10.18 10.90 2.58
CA GLU A 272 -9.03 11.74 2.29
C GLU A 272 -7.92 11.47 3.30
N PRO A 273 -6.65 11.48 2.88
CA PRO A 273 -5.53 11.50 3.80
C PRO A 273 -5.47 12.83 4.56
N PRO A 274 -4.82 12.89 5.74
CA PRO A 274 -4.44 14.15 6.36
C PRO A 274 -3.58 14.99 5.43
N ALA A 275 -3.59 16.32 5.66
CA ALA A 275 -2.72 17.24 4.92
C ALA A 275 -1.25 16.77 5.01
N ARG A 276 -0.60 16.62 3.86
CA ARG A 276 0.75 16.08 3.70
C ARG A 276 0.95 14.65 4.23
N GLY A 277 -0.13 13.92 4.44
CA GLY A 277 -0.11 12.57 4.99
C GLY A 277 -0.59 11.50 4.03
N SER A 278 -0.86 10.34 4.59
CA SER A 278 -1.39 9.18 3.87
C SER A 278 -2.35 8.36 4.71
N VAL A 279 -3.19 7.55 4.05
CA VAL A 279 -4.06 6.55 4.69
C VAL A 279 -3.90 5.22 3.97
N CYS A 280 -3.51 4.18 4.69
CA CYS A 280 -3.48 2.80 4.20
C CYS A 280 -4.71 2.04 4.69
N ARG A 281 -5.45 1.41 3.77
CA ARG A 281 -6.67 0.66 4.06
C ARG A 281 -6.83 -0.54 3.13
N VAL A 282 -7.64 -1.50 3.56
CA VAL A 282 -8.13 -2.61 2.73
C VAL A 282 -9.64 -2.51 2.66
N VAL A 283 -10.20 -2.62 1.47
CA VAL A 283 -11.64 -2.52 1.23
C VAL A 283 -12.15 -3.81 0.61
N THR A 284 -13.20 -4.37 1.22
CA THR A 284 -13.96 -5.49 0.66
C THR A 284 -15.20 -4.94 -0.03
N PHE A 285 -15.36 -5.26 -1.31
CA PHE A 285 -16.50 -4.87 -2.13
C PHE A 285 -17.40 -6.10 -2.38
N PRO A 286 -18.65 -6.10 -1.85
CA PRO A 286 -19.60 -7.15 -2.16
C PRO A 286 -20.05 -7.06 -3.62
N PRO A 287 -20.62 -8.15 -4.20
CA PRO A 287 -21.23 -8.09 -5.52
C PRO A 287 -22.33 -7.01 -5.61
N ASP A 288 -22.31 -6.20 -6.66
CA ASP A 288 -23.26 -5.11 -6.87
C ASP A 288 -24.72 -5.58 -6.91
N GLU A 289 -24.96 -6.78 -7.39
CA GLU A 289 -26.30 -7.37 -7.47
C GLU A 289 -26.97 -7.54 -6.09
N CYS A 290 -26.16 -7.66 -5.02
CA CYS A 290 -26.66 -7.86 -3.65
C CYS A 290 -27.26 -6.59 -3.03
N TRP A 291 -26.90 -5.39 -3.54
CA TRP A 291 -27.24 -4.15 -2.86
C TRP A 291 -27.74 -3.04 -3.80
N ARG A 292 -27.24 -2.94 -5.04
CA ARG A 292 -27.39 -1.77 -5.91
C ARG A 292 -28.83 -1.36 -6.17
N LYS A 293 -29.75 -2.32 -6.26
CA LYS A 293 -31.19 -2.05 -6.51
C LYS A 293 -31.91 -1.46 -5.31
N ASN A 294 -31.37 -1.65 -4.10
CA ASN A 294 -32.01 -1.28 -2.84
C ASN A 294 -31.37 -0.05 -2.20
N THR A 295 -30.27 0.45 -2.74
CA THR A 295 -29.54 1.60 -2.20
C THR A 295 -30.13 2.91 -2.69
N SER A 296 -30.51 3.79 -1.79
CA SER A 296 -31.03 5.13 -2.07
C SER A 296 -29.93 6.18 -2.07
N ALA A 297 -30.21 7.37 -2.60
CA ALA A 297 -29.31 8.52 -2.51
C ALA A 297 -29.08 8.97 -1.05
N ALA A 298 -30.01 8.68 -0.14
CA ALA A 298 -29.85 8.96 1.28
C ALA A 298 -28.81 8.02 1.92
N ASP A 299 -28.85 6.74 1.55
CA ASP A 299 -27.86 5.74 2.01
C ASP A 299 -26.45 6.10 1.54
N VAL A 300 -26.31 6.51 0.29
CA VAL A 300 -25.02 6.96 -0.25
C VAL A 300 -24.47 8.15 0.53
N ARG A 301 -25.31 9.15 0.81
CA ARG A 301 -24.89 10.29 1.65
C ARG A 301 -24.50 9.86 3.07
N ALA A 302 -25.29 8.98 3.68
CA ALA A 302 -25.02 8.45 5.00
C ALA A 302 -23.65 7.72 5.07
N PHE A 303 -23.31 6.97 4.02
CA PHE A 303 -22.00 6.34 3.91
C PHE A 303 -20.86 7.37 3.94
N PHE A 304 -20.89 8.41 3.11
CA PHE A 304 -19.80 9.40 3.06
C PHE A 304 -19.68 10.19 4.37
N VAL A 305 -20.80 10.47 5.03
CA VAL A 305 -20.81 11.06 6.38
C VAL A 305 -20.16 10.10 7.40
N ALA A 306 -20.55 8.82 7.37
CA ALA A 306 -19.97 7.80 8.26
C ALA A 306 -18.48 7.56 8.02
N MET A 307 -18.01 7.76 6.77
CA MET A 307 -16.58 7.70 6.43
C MET A 307 -15.82 8.98 6.77
N GLY A 308 -16.47 10.00 7.37
CA GLY A 308 -15.85 11.28 7.73
C GLY A 308 -15.53 12.18 6.54
N SER A 309 -16.07 11.91 5.36
CA SER A 309 -15.77 12.59 4.09
C SER A 309 -17.04 12.93 3.30
N PRO A 310 -17.95 13.73 3.86
CA PRO A 310 -19.24 14.02 3.22
C PRO A 310 -19.10 14.67 1.85
N ASP A 311 -18.04 15.45 1.64
CA ASP A 311 -17.79 16.20 0.41
C ASP A 311 -17.07 15.38 -0.68
N ALA A 312 -16.62 14.18 -0.37
CA ALA A 312 -15.99 13.27 -1.35
C ALA A 312 -17.00 12.75 -2.38
N SER A 313 -18.29 12.71 -2.06
CA SER A 313 -19.33 12.21 -2.95
C SER A 313 -19.55 13.13 -4.15
N THR A 314 -19.50 12.55 -5.33
CA THR A 314 -19.89 13.21 -6.61
C THR A 314 -21.13 12.56 -7.20
N SER A 315 -21.87 11.81 -6.39
CA SER A 315 -23.07 11.10 -6.79
C SER A 315 -24.15 12.06 -7.32
N SER A 316 -24.77 11.70 -8.43
CA SER A 316 -25.90 12.40 -9.03
C SER A 316 -26.82 11.41 -9.74
N ALA A 317 -28.00 11.85 -10.17
CA ALA A 317 -28.92 11.01 -10.91
C ALA A 317 -28.35 10.52 -12.26
N GLN A 318 -27.38 11.24 -12.83
CA GLN A 318 -26.72 10.92 -14.10
C GLN A 318 -25.35 10.25 -13.91
N ALA A 319 -24.91 10.08 -12.67
CA ALA A 319 -23.63 9.45 -12.38
C ALA A 319 -23.63 7.96 -12.84
N PRO A 320 -22.52 7.46 -13.42
CA PRO A 320 -22.44 6.08 -13.90
C PRO A 320 -22.55 5.05 -12.78
N HIS A 321 -22.24 5.47 -11.54
CA HIS A 321 -22.33 4.62 -10.37
C HIS A 321 -22.78 5.44 -9.14
N PRO A 322 -23.63 4.89 -8.25
CA PRO A 322 -24.14 5.65 -7.10
C PRO A 322 -23.07 6.10 -6.10
N TYR A 323 -21.97 5.35 -5.96
CA TYR A 323 -20.86 5.71 -5.09
C TYR A 323 -19.69 6.36 -5.83
N MET A 324 -19.99 7.21 -6.83
CA MET A 324 -18.94 8.06 -7.42
C MET A 324 -18.37 9.00 -6.37
N GLN A 325 -17.04 9.08 -6.34
CA GLN A 325 -16.30 9.88 -5.37
C GLN A 325 -15.07 10.53 -6.00
N LYS A 326 -14.62 11.62 -5.40
CA LYS A 326 -13.41 12.32 -5.78
C LYS A 326 -12.73 12.89 -4.55
N THR A 327 -11.46 12.58 -4.39
CA THR A 327 -10.59 13.09 -3.33
C THR A 327 -9.38 13.78 -3.96
N ALA A 328 -8.80 14.76 -3.28
CA ALA A 328 -7.53 15.36 -3.69
C ALA A 328 -6.37 14.48 -3.20
N SER A 329 -6.26 13.28 -3.76
CA SER A 329 -5.25 12.30 -3.37
C SER A 329 -4.61 11.59 -4.56
N LEU A 330 -3.34 11.21 -4.38
CA LEU A 330 -2.67 10.21 -5.20
C LEU A 330 -2.93 8.85 -4.56
N ASP A 331 -3.71 8.00 -5.25
CA ASP A 331 -4.07 6.71 -4.68
C ASP A 331 -3.37 5.56 -5.40
N PHE A 332 -2.83 4.62 -4.62
CA PHE A 332 -2.35 3.34 -5.10
C PHE A 332 -3.34 2.27 -4.70
N CYS A 333 -3.94 1.61 -5.69
CA CYS A 333 -4.96 0.60 -5.46
C CYS A 333 -4.46 -0.74 -6.02
N ILE A 334 -4.33 -1.75 -5.17
CA ILE A 334 -3.85 -3.08 -5.52
C ILE A 334 -5.01 -4.06 -5.35
N VAL A 335 -5.41 -4.72 -6.42
CA VAL A 335 -6.43 -5.77 -6.32
C VAL A 335 -5.79 -7.01 -5.71
N ILE A 336 -6.22 -7.37 -4.50
CA ILE A 336 -5.70 -8.51 -3.75
C ILE A 336 -6.46 -9.79 -4.11
N GLU A 337 -7.80 -9.69 -4.19
CA GLU A 337 -8.66 -10.86 -4.44
C GLU A 337 -9.83 -10.46 -5.34
N GLY A 338 -10.22 -11.38 -6.23
CA GLY A 338 -11.42 -11.27 -7.05
C GLY A 338 -11.26 -10.42 -8.31
N PHE A 339 -12.40 -9.96 -8.78
CA PHE A 339 -12.54 -9.11 -9.98
C PHE A 339 -13.33 -7.85 -9.61
N ILE A 340 -12.90 -6.71 -10.10
CA ILE A 340 -13.59 -5.45 -9.84
C ILE A 340 -13.45 -4.52 -11.05
N THR A 341 -14.45 -3.68 -11.27
CA THR A 341 -14.44 -2.67 -12.32
C THR A 341 -14.24 -1.30 -11.71
N LEU A 342 -13.20 -0.58 -12.15
CA LEU A 342 -13.04 0.84 -11.90
C LEU A 342 -13.90 1.62 -12.90
N VAL A 343 -14.86 2.38 -12.38
CA VAL A 343 -15.78 3.21 -13.16
C VAL A 343 -15.30 4.65 -13.10
N LEU A 344 -15.05 5.25 -14.27
CA LEU A 344 -14.66 6.65 -14.43
C LEU A 344 -15.77 7.42 -15.15
N ASP A 345 -15.63 8.74 -15.29
CA ASP A 345 -16.63 9.57 -15.99
C ASP A 345 -16.78 9.22 -17.46
N THR A 346 -15.70 8.80 -18.12
CA THR A 346 -15.68 8.59 -19.58
C THR A 346 -15.51 7.15 -19.99
N GLN A 347 -15.09 6.26 -19.10
CA GLN A 347 -14.78 4.86 -19.43
C GLN A 347 -14.70 4.00 -18.16
N GLU A 348 -14.60 2.70 -18.38
CA GLU A 348 -14.46 1.71 -17.32
C GLU A 348 -13.27 0.78 -17.62
N VAL A 349 -12.68 0.20 -16.57
CA VAL A 349 -11.65 -0.82 -16.71
C VAL A 349 -11.89 -1.98 -15.76
N ASN A 350 -11.85 -3.19 -16.31
CA ASN A 350 -11.94 -4.42 -15.52
C ASN A 350 -10.57 -4.82 -14.98
N LEU A 351 -10.52 -5.10 -13.71
CA LEU A 351 -9.33 -5.41 -12.95
C LEU A 351 -9.49 -6.78 -12.27
N LYS A 352 -8.36 -7.40 -12.00
CA LYS A 352 -8.27 -8.69 -11.31
C LYS A 352 -7.11 -8.70 -10.30
N ALA A 353 -7.06 -9.69 -9.45
CA ALA A 353 -5.98 -9.88 -8.49
C ALA A 353 -4.59 -9.77 -9.14
N GLY A 354 -3.75 -8.90 -8.57
CA GLY A 354 -2.43 -8.54 -9.06
C GLY A 354 -2.35 -7.30 -9.95
N ASP A 355 -3.49 -6.75 -10.42
CA ASP A 355 -3.52 -5.47 -11.13
C ASP A 355 -3.36 -4.31 -10.15
N VAL A 356 -2.70 -3.23 -10.59
CA VAL A 356 -2.45 -2.02 -9.81
C VAL A 356 -3.01 -0.81 -10.52
N VAL A 357 -3.68 0.06 -9.77
CA VAL A 357 -4.19 1.35 -10.26
C VAL A 357 -3.47 2.48 -9.55
N VAL A 358 -3.00 3.45 -10.32
CA VAL A 358 -2.52 4.75 -9.83
C VAL A 358 -3.58 5.79 -10.18
N GLN A 359 -4.29 6.29 -9.18
CA GLN A 359 -5.30 7.32 -9.35
C GLN A 359 -4.76 8.68 -8.98
N ARG A 360 -4.97 9.68 -9.84
CA ARG A 360 -4.47 11.05 -9.68
C ARG A 360 -5.64 12.01 -9.45
N GLY A 361 -6.31 11.92 -8.28
CA GLY A 361 -7.41 12.80 -7.91
C GLY A 361 -8.58 12.75 -8.91
N THR A 362 -8.87 11.57 -9.44
CA THR A 362 -9.89 11.36 -10.47
C THR A 362 -11.23 10.98 -9.88
N ASN A 363 -12.32 11.44 -10.49
CA ASN A 363 -13.66 10.99 -10.14
C ASN A 363 -13.85 9.52 -10.50
N HIS A 364 -14.28 8.69 -9.54
CA HIS A 364 -14.36 7.24 -9.75
C HIS A 364 -15.34 6.54 -8.82
N ALA A 365 -15.66 5.30 -9.17
CA ALA A 365 -16.29 4.33 -8.28
C ALA A 365 -15.72 2.93 -8.51
N TRP A 366 -15.94 2.06 -7.55
CA TRP A 366 -15.61 0.64 -7.63
C TRP A 366 -16.90 -0.17 -7.75
N SER A 367 -17.02 -0.95 -8.81
CA SER A 367 -18.19 -1.77 -9.13
C SER A 367 -17.79 -3.24 -9.19
N ASN A 368 -18.32 -4.05 -8.27
CA ASN A 368 -18.08 -5.48 -8.29
C ASN A 368 -19.22 -6.20 -9.01
N ARG A 369 -19.02 -6.49 -10.29
CA ARG A 369 -19.98 -7.20 -11.15
C ARG A 369 -19.79 -8.71 -11.16
N SER A 370 -18.87 -9.22 -10.33
CA SER A 370 -18.68 -10.66 -10.14
C SER A 370 -19.64 -11.21 -9.06
N GLY A 371 -19.78 -12.53 -9.00
CA GLY A 371 -20.61 -13.18 -7.99
C GLY A 371 -19.92 -13.40 -6.61
N LEU A 372 -18.67 -12.93 -6.43
CA LEU A 372 -17.87 -13.10 -5.22
C LEU A 372 -17.35 -11.75 -4.75
N PRO A 373 -17.04 -11.59 -3.44
CA PRO A 373 -16.39 -10.38 -2.95
C PRO A 373 -15.06 -10.11 -3.67
N ALA A 374 -14.74 -8.83 -3.84
CA ALA A 374 -13.44 -8.38 -4.30
C ALA A 374 -12.74 -7.59 -3.17
N VAL A 375 -11.43 -7.76 -3.06
CA VAL A 375 -10.62 -7.10 -2.03
C VAL A 375 -9.58 -6.22 -2.71
N VAL A 376 -9.56 -4.94 -2.35
CA VAL A 376 -8.61 -3.95 -2.87
C VAL A 376 -7.89 -3.30 -1.69
N GLN A 377 -6.56 -3.34 -1.71
CA GLN A 377 -5.77 -2.50 -0.83
C GLN A 377 -5.63 -1.12 -1.48
N ILE A 378 -5.84 -0.06 -0.71
CA ILE A 378 -5.78 1.32 -1.17
C ILE A 378 -4.90 2.12 -0.21
N THR A 379 -3.86 2.76 -0.75
CA THR A 379 -3.12 3.81 -0.05
C THR A 379 -3.40 5.13 -0.73
N SER A 380 -3.84 6.12 0.04
CA SER A 380 -4.10 7.47 -0.43
C SER A 380 -3.06 8.42 0.17
N HIS A 381 -2.36 9.19 -0.66
CA HIS A 381 -1.44 10.26 -0.27
C HIS A 381 -2.07 11.61 -0.58
N ASP A 382 -1.89 12.59 0.32
CA ASP A 382 -2.35 13.96 0.08
C ASP A 382 -1.79 14.49 -1.24
N GLY A 383 -2.65 15.06 -2.05
CA GLY A 383 -2.32 15.48 -3.40
C GLY A 383 -2.92 16.83 -3.77
N CYS A 384 -2.30 17.47 -4.74
CA CYS A 384 -2.82 18.72 -5.29
C CYS A 384 -2.78 18.72 -6.81
N HIS A 385 -3.80 19.34 -7.40
CA HIS A 385 -3.75 19.74 -8.81
C HIS A 385 -2.95 21.04 -8.91
N ALA A 386 -1.86 21.03 -9.67
CA ALA A 386 -1.14 22.28 -9.96
C ALA A 386 -2.12 23.34 -10.50
N PRO A 387 -2.02 24.60 -10.06
CA PRO A 387 -2.82 25.66 -10.66
C PRO A 387 -2.56 25.67 -12.16
N ARG A 388 -3.60 25.66 -12.99
CA ARG A 388 -3.46 25.87 -14.42
C ARG A 388 -2.76 27.21 -14.61
N LEU A 389 -1.52 27.20 -15.04
CA LEU A 389 -0.87 28.43 -15.54
C LEU A 389 -1.77 28.93 -16.67
N LYS A 390 -2.36 30.12 -16.45
CA LYS A 390 -3.20 30.80 -17.44
C LYS A 390 -2.36 31.28 -18.62
#